data_54465afa7aded6ca48a34b361f6ea99b
#
_entry.id   54465afa7aded6ca48a34b361f6ea99b
#
_cell.length_a   1.000
_cell.length_b   1.000
_cell.length_c   1.000
_cell.angle_alpha   90.00
_cell.angle_beta   90.00
_cell.angle_gamma   90.00
#
_symmetry.space_group_name_H-M   'P 1'
#
loop_
_entity.id
_entity.type
_entity.pdbx_description
1 polymer ?
#
loop_
_entity_poly.entity_id
_entity_poly.type
_entity_poly.pdbx_seq_one_letter_code
_entity_poly.pdbx_strand_id
1 'polypeptide(L)'
;EEGLQLAQRHKKRKRLYHKDSSIIRLRPQYPNHIWSVDFVHDRLSNGRPYKMLTVLDEYTRQALCVVARPRMGSAEVLEALYPLLLRHGKPTYIRSDNGPEFIASALQTWLKKVGIKPIQIYPGSPWENGYNERFNGTVTHRGAECRMVLIHPPGSNSHR
;
A
#
# COMPACT_ATOMS: atom_id res chain seq x y z
N GLU A 1 43.40 9.97 31.78
CA GLU A 1 42.74 10.42 30.53
C GLU A 1 41.25 10.23 30.69
N GLU A 2 40.59 11.31 31.04
CA GLU A 2 39.14 11.30 31.24
C GLU A 2 38.45 11.43 29.88
N GLY A 3 37.87 10.31 29.41
CA GLY A 3 37.04 10.31 28.22
C GLY A 3 35.75 11.05 28.50
N LEU A 4 35.65 12.30 28.10
CA LEU A 4 34.41 13.06 28.08
C LEU A 4 33.45 12.47 27.05
N GLN A 5 32.59 11.59 27.49
CA GLN A 5 31.43 11.18 26.70
C GLN A 5 30.41 12.32 26.71
N LEU A 6 30.34 13.04 25.60
CA LEU A 6 29.27 13.99 25.37
C LEU A 6 27.96 13.24 25.37
N ALA A 7 27.11 13.49 26.37
CA ALA A 7 25.77 12.99 26.42
C ALA A 7 25.04 13.35 25.13
N GLN A 8 24.68 12.34 24.34
CA GLN A 8 23.83 12.54 23.19
C GLN A 8 22.52 13.14 23.67
N ARG A 9 22.28 14.38 23.35
CA ARG A 9 20.98 15.00 23.53
C ARG A 9 20.00 14.28 22.61
N HIS A 10 19.22 13.38 23.15
CA HIS A 10 18.03 12.92 22.48
C HIS A 10 17.16 14.15 22.20
N LYS A 11 17.10 14.55 20.93
CA LYS A 11 16.12 15.54 20.49
C LYS A 11 14.76 14.99 20.84
N LYS A 12 14.13 15.48 21.90
CA LYS A 12 12.73 15.22 22.18
C LYS A 12 11.97 15.63 20.94
N ARG A 13 11.41 14.65 20.21
CA ARG A 13 10.50 14.93 19.11
C ARG A 13 9.39 15.79 19.69
N LYS A 14 9.35 17.07 19.29
CA LYS A 14 8.23 17.94 19.58
C LYS A 14 7.00 17.24 19.04
N ARG A 15 6.10 16.80 19.90
CA ARG A 15 4.76 16.42 19.50
C ARG A 15 4.16 17.65 18.85
N LEU A 16 4.04 17.63 17.53
CA LEU A 16 3.26 18.61 16.80
C LEU A 16 1.81 18.35 17.16
N TYR A 17 1.34 18.99 18.21
CA TYR A 17 -0.09 19.13 18.44
C TYR A 17 -0.64 20.05 17.35
N HIS A 18 -1.13 19.47 16.26
CA HIS A 18 -2.03 20.20 15.41
C HIS A 18 -3.32 20.40 16.17
N LYS A 19 -3.53 21.62 16.57
CA LYS A 19 -4.64 22.01 17.45
C LYS A 19 -6.03 21.94 16.80
N ASP A 20 -6.12 21.62 15.49
CA ASP A 20 -7.38 21.81 14.76
C ASP A 20 -7.78 20.74 13.77
N SER A 21 -7.27 19.56 13.88
CA SER A 21 -7.94 18.46 13.19
C SER A 21 -7.66 17.17 13.91
N SER A 22 -8.51 16.82 14.84
CA SER A 22 -8.75 15.43 15.12
C SER A 22 -9.27 14.81 13.83
N ILE A 23 -8.37 14.59 12.85
CA ILE A 23 -8.68 13.71 11.73
C ILE A 23 -8.87 12.35 12.37
N ILE A 24 -10.11 12.05 12.67
CA ILE A 24 -10.49 10.75 13.20
C ILE A 24 -10.15 9.77 12.08
N ARG A 25 -9.04 9.06 12.26
CA ARG A 25 -8.69 7.99 11.36
C ARG A 25 -9.83 6.98 11.34
N LEU A 26 -10.42 6.77 10.17
CA LEU A 26 -11.41 5.73 9.99
C LEU A 26 -10.74 4.38 10.25
N ARG A 27 -11.20 3.68 11.28
CA ARG A 27 -10.70 2.35 11.63
C ARG A 27 -11.59 1.28 11.02
N PRO A 28 -11.01 0.19 10.52
CA PRO A 28 -11.81 -0.93 10.04
C PRO A 28 -12.61 -1.54 11.19
N GLN A 29 -13.86 -1.91 10.93
CA GLN A 29 -14.77 -2.47 11.92
C GLN A 29 -15.12 -3.93 11.64
N TYR A 30 -14.92 -4.39 10.42
CA TYR A 30 -15.22 -5.75 9.98
C TYR A 30 -14.31 -6.14 8.79
N PRO A 31 -14.18 -7.43 8.48
CA PRO A 31 -13.43 -7.86 7.31
C PRO A 31 -13.98 -7.23 6.03
N ASN A 32 -13.11 -6.88 5.13
CA ASN A 32 -13.48 -6.26 3.84
C ASN A 32 -14.08 -4.85 3.95
N HIS A 33 -13.88 -4.18 5.09
CA HIS A 33 -14.35 -2.80 5.28
C HIS A 33 -13.46 -1.79 4.56
N ILE A 34 -12.16 -1.84 4.84
CA ILE A 34 -11.15 -0.95 4.27
C ILE A 34 -10.01 -1.79 3.70
N TRP A 35 -9.73 -1.60 2.42
CA TRP A 35 -8.51 -2.10 1.81
C TRP A 35 -7.46 -1.00 1.75
N SER A 36 -6.28 -1.30 2.18
CA SER A 36 -5.13 -0.43 2.07
C SER A 36 -4.30 -0.83 0.86
N VAL A 37 -4.03 0.11 -0.01
CA VAL A 37 -3.31 -0.09 -1.27
C VAL A 37 -2.07 0.79 -1.26
N ASP A 38 -0.93 0.19 -1.56
CA ASP A 38 0.35 0.88 -1.54
C ASP A 38 1.30 0.37 -2.62
N PHE A 39 2.24 1.24 -3.02
CA PHE A 39 3.32 0.89 -3.92
C PHE A 39 4.66 0.87 -3.21
N VAL A 40 5.38 -0.20 -3.37
CA VAL A 40 6.78 -0.30 -2.99
C VAL A 40 7.66 -0.22 -4.23
N HIS A 41 8.65 0.64 -4.18
CA HIS A 41 9.67 0.77 -5.20
C HIS A 41 10.94 0.13 -4.70
N ASP A 42 11.46 -0.83 -5.44
CA ASP A 42 12.70 -1.52 -5.08
C ASP A 42 13.48 -1.93 -6.35
N ARG A 43 14.63 -2.54 -6.17
CA ARG A 43 15.48 -3.01 -7.25
C ARG A 43 15.79 -4.48 -7.09
N LEU A 44 15.82 -5.18 -8.19
CA LEU A 44 16.30 -6.56 -8.25
C LEU A 44 17.81 -6.61 -7.98
N SER A 45 18.33 -7.78 -7.67
CA SER A 45 19.78 -8.02 -7.47
C SER A 45 20.64 -7.58 -8.65
N ASN A 46 20.09 -7.60 -9.85
CA ASN A 46 20.74 -7.10 -11.09
C ASN A 46 20.63 -5.59 -11.30
N GLY A 47 20.07 -4.84 -10.33
CA GLY A 47 19.89 -3.38 -10.37
C GLY A 47 18.67 -2.89 -11.13
N ARG A 48 17.86 -3.76 -11.74
CA ARG A 48 16.63 -3.36 -12.44
C ARG A 48 15.55 -2.91 -11.45
N PRO A 49 14.98 -1.72 -11.63
CA PRO A 49 13.90 -1.25 -10.76
C PRO A 49 12.61 -2.03 -11.01
N TYR A 50 11.84 -2.22 -9.97
CA TYR A 50 10.48 -2.75 -10.06
C TYR A 50 9.56 -2.02 -9.10
N LYS A 51 8.28 -2.06 -9.41
CA LYS A 51 7.21 -1.63 -8.50
C LYS A 51 6.44 -2.84 -8.02
N MET A 52 6.09 -2.83 -6.76
CA MET A 52 5.25 -3.84 -6.15
C MET A 52 3.99 -3.19 -5.60
N LEU A 53 2.84 -3.64 -6.07
CA LEU A 53 1.54 -3.24 -5.55
C LEU A 53 1.13 -4.22 -4.45
N THR A 54 0.78 -3.68 -3.30
CA THR A 54 0.25 -4.46 -2.18
C THR A 54 -1.16 -4.03 -1.86
N VAL A 55 -2.04 -4.98 -1.66
CA VAL A 55 -3.42 -4.75 -1.21
C VAL A 55 -3.65 -5.54 0.06
N LEU A 56 -4.00 -4.86 1.13
CA LEU A 56 -4.24 -5.43 2.45
C LEU A 56 -5.67 -5.16 2.90
N ASP A 57 -6.28 -6.15 3.51
CA ASP A 57 -7.46 -5.92 4.35
C ASP A 57 -7.00 -5.38 5.72
N GLU A 58 -7.36 -4.15 6.03
CA GLU A 58 -6.91 -3.52 7.28
C GLU A 58 -7.48 -4.18 8.53
N TYR A 59 -8.65 -4.81 8.44
CA TYR A 59 -9.25 -5.49 9.60
C TYR A 59 -8.57 -6.82 9.89
N THR A 60 -8.46 -7.69 8.89
CA THR A 60 -7.84 -9.01 9.04
C THR A 60 -6.33 -8.96 9.02
N ARG A 61 -5.76 -7.87 8.49
CA ARG A 61 -4.33 -7.67 8.24
C ARG A 61 -3.74 -8.68 7.25
N GLN A 62 -4.58 -9.29 6.44
CA GLN A 62 -4.17 -10.23 5.41
C GLN A 62 -3.83 -9.50 4.12
N ALA A 63 -2.76 -9.93 3.48
CA ALA A 63 -2.45 -9.52 2.12
C ALA A 63 -3.42 -10.20 1.15
N LEU A 64 -4.21 -9.40 0.46
CA LEU A 64 -5.13 -9.89 -0.56
C LEU A 64 -4.45 -10.06 -1.90
N CYS A 65 -3.48 -9.19 -2.20
CA CYS A 65 -2.75 -9.20 -3.45
C CYS A 65 -1.36 -8.60 -3.27
N VAL A 66 -0.39 -9.21 -3.92
CA VAL A 66 0.96 -8.67 -4.07
C VAL A 66 1.38 -8.91 -5.51
N VAL A 67 1.53 -7.85 -6.28
CA VAL A 67 1.92 -7.89 -7.69
C VAL A 67 3.16 -7.06 -7.90
N ALA A 68 4.20 -7.64 -8.49
CA ALA A 68 5.41 -6.93 -8.85
C ALA A 68 5.57 -6.88 -10.37
N ARG A 69 5.86 -5.69 -10.89
CA ARG A 69 6.12 -5.46 -12.31
C ARG A 69 7.18 -4.38 -12.48
N PRO A 70 7.91 -4.37 -13.62
CA PRO A 70 8.86 -3.29 -13.90
C PRO A 70 8.22 -1.91 -13.94
N ARG A 71 7.00 -1.83 -14.43
CA ARG A 71 6.21 -0.60 -14.53
C ARG A 71 4.76 -0.87 -14.14
N MET A 72 4.21 0.02 -13.33
CA MET A 72 2.81 -0.02 -12.93
C MET A 72 2.24 1.39 -12.90
N GLY A 73 1.09 1.55 -13.52
CA GLY A 73 0.28 2.75 -13.47
C GLY A 73 -1.14 2.44 -13.00
N SER A 74 -2.07 3.36 -13.23
CA SER A 74 -3.48 3.17 -12.83
C SER A 74 -4.16 1.99 -13.51
N ALA A 75 -3.80 1.66 -14.73
CA ALA A 75 -4.35 0.52 -15.45
C ALA A 75 -4.01 -0.81 -14.77
N GLU A 76 -2.77 -0.96 -14.33
CA GLU A 76 -2.30 -2.16 -13.63
C GLU A 76 -2.92 -2.27 -12.23
N VAL A 77 -3.18 -1.15 -11.58
CA VAL A 77 -3.92 -1.13 -10.31
C VAL A 77 -5.34 -1.66 -10.52
N LEU A 78 -6.03 -1.24 -11.58
CA LEU A 78 -7.37 -1.73 -11.92
C LEU A 78 -7.35 -3.23 -12.23
N GLU A 79 -6.38 -3.70 -13.00
CA GLU A 79 -6.20 -5.12 -13.30
C GLU A 79 -5.98 -5.96 -12.05
N ALA A 80 -5.29 -5.42 -11.04
CA ALA A 80 -5.05 -6.11 -9.79
C ALA A 80 -6.28 -6.12 -8.88
N LEU A 81 -7.01 -5.01 -8.82
CA LEU A 81 -8.19 -4.86 -7.95
C LEU A 81 -9.40 -5.65 -8.46
N TYR A 82 -9.62 -5.74 -9.75
CA TYR A 82 -10.80 -6.37 -10.34
C TYR A 82 -10.98 -7.82 -9.90
N PRO A 83 -9.99 -8.72 -10.01
CA PRO A 83 -10.11 -10.09 -9.53
C PRO A 83 -10.37 -10.19 -8.02
N LEU A 84 -9.83 -9.26 -7.23
CA LEU A 84 -10.05 -9.22 -5.79
C LEU A 84 -11.50 -8.89 -5.45
N LEU A 85 -12.13 -7.99 -6.20
CA LEU A 85 -13.55 -7.67 -6.04
C LEU A 85 -14.42 -8.88 -6.35
N LEU A 86 -14.08 -9.66 -7.35
CA LEU A 86 -14.80 -10.89 -7.70
C LEU A 86 -14.65 -11.98 -6.63
N ARG A 87 -13.49 -12.06 -6.00
CA ARG A 87 -13.17 -13.09 -5.01
C ARG A 87 -13.67 -12.74 -3.60
N HIS A 88 -13.48 -11.51 -3.16
CA HIS A 88 -13.75 -11.06 -1.80
C HIS A 88 -14.97 -10.15 -1.67
N GLY A 89 -15.57 -9.74 -2.77
CA GLY A 89 -16.55 -8.67 -2.79
C GLY A 89 -15.89 -7.30 -2.72
N LYS A 90 -16.67 -6.24 -2.87
CA LYS A 90 -16.13 -4.89 -2.82
C LYS A 90 -15.96 -4.41 -1.39
N PRO A 91 -14.84 -3.74 -1.07
CA PRO A 91 -14.68 -3.04 0.20
C PRO A 91 -15.56 -1.77 0.19
N THR A 92 -15.84 -1.23 1.36
CA THR A 92 -16.49 0.07 1.46
C THR A 92 -15.54 1.20 1.10
N TYR A 93 -14.28 1.08 1.52
CA TYR A 93 -13.24 2.08 1.31
C TYR A 93 -11.96 1.47 0.77
N ILE A 94 -11.28 2.24 -0.07
CA ILE A 94 -9.88 2.00 -0.43
C ILE A 94 -9.05 3.17 0.07
N ARG A 95 -8.06 2.87 0.90
CA ARG A 95 -7.08 3.82 1.40
C ARG A 95 -5.80 3.73 0.61
N SER A 96 -5.34 4.86 0.09
CA SER A 96 -4.08 4.97 -0.67
C SER A 96 -3.38 6.27 -0.37
N ASP A 97 -2.11 6.35 -0.74
CA ASP A 97 -1.41 7.62 -0.74
C ASP A 97 -1.87 8.52 -1.92
N ASN A 98 -1.31 9.72 -2.02
CA ASN A 98 -1.59 10.66 -3.10
C ASN A 98 -0.68 10.44 -4.32
N GLY A 99 -0.19 9.23 -4.53
CA GLY A 99 0.61 8.91 -5.70
C GLY A 99 -0.16 9.12 -7.00
N PRO A 100 0.54 9.46 -8.10
CA PRO A 100 -0.10 9.76 -9.39
C PRO A 100 -0.93 8.58 -9.92
N GLU A 101 -0.58 7.36 -9.56
CA GLU A 101 -1.31 6.16 -9.96
C GLU A 101 -2.70 6.09 -9.33
N PHE A 102 -2.85 6.60 -8.10
CA PHE A 102 -4.09 6.56 -7.35
C PHE A 102 -4.99 7.78 -7.60
N ILE A 103 -4.41 8.94 -7.89
CA ILE A 103 -5.17 10.15 -8.23
C ILE A 103 -5.61 10.20 -9.69
N ALA A 104 -5.14 9.27 -10.52
CA ALA A 104 -5.51 9.21 -11.92
C ALA A 104 -7.02 9.17 -12.11
N SER A 105 -7.54 9.98 -13.03
CA SER A 105 -8.98 10.12 -13.26
C SER A 105 -9.65 8.80 -13.63
N ALA A 106 -8.97 7.94 -14.38
CA ALA A 106 -9.47 6.62 -14.76
C ALA A 106 -9.76 5.74 -13.54
N LEU A 107 -8.84 5.68 -12.58
CA LEU A 107 -9.01 4.93 -11.35
C LEU A 107 -10.12 5.52 -10.48
N GLN A 108 -10.14 6.83 -10.30
CA GLN A 108 -11.16 7.52 -9.51
C GLN A 108 -12.57 7.32 -10.09
N THR A 109 -12.70 7.41 -11.40
CA THR A 109 -13.96 7.17 -12.11
C THR A 109 -14.43 5.73 -11.91
N TRP A 110 -13.53 4.78 -12.02
CA TRP A 110 -13.85 3.36 -11.84
C TRP A 110 -14.29 3.06 -10.39
N LEU A 111 -13.56 3.57 -9.39
CA LEU A 111 -13.94 3.43 -7.98
C LEU A 111 -15.34 3.98 -7.72
N LYS A 112 -15.65 5.14 -8.28
CA LYS A 112 -16.98 5.75 -8.16
C LYS A 112 -18.07 4.90 -8.81
N LYS A 113 -17.81 4.32 -9.99
CA LYS A 113 -18.76 3.44 -10.68
C LYS A 113 -19.04 2.16 -9.89
N VAL A 114 -18.03 1.58 -9.28
CA VAL A 114 -18.16 0.36 -8.46
C VAL A 114 -18.80 0.67 -7.10
N GLY A 115 -18.76 1.91 -6.65
CA GLY A 115 -19.29 2.33 -5.36
C GLY A 115 -18.32 2.16 -4.21
N ILE A 116 -17.03 2.23 -4.49
CA ILE A 116 -15.96 2.23 -3.48
C ILE A 116 -15.54 3.67 -3.22
N LYS A 117 -15.49 4.06 -1.96
CA LYS A 117 -15.05 5.40 -1.54
C LYS A 117 -13.53 5.43 -1.36
N PRO A 118 -12.80 6.27 -2.09
CA PRO A 118 -11.37 6.44 -1.86
C PRO A 118 -11.10 7.27 -0.61
N ILE A 119 -10.13 6.85 0.19
CA ILE A 119 -9.57 7.62 1.31
C ILE A 119 -8.12 7.90 0.97
N GLN A 120 -7.76 9.17 0.89
CA GLN A 120 -6.39 9.57 0.66
C GLN A 120 -5.66 9.82 1.98
N ILE A 121 -4.42 9.34 2.07
CA ILE A 121 -3.54 9.62 3.19
C ILE A 121 -2.85 10.94 2.91
N TYR A 122 -3.00 11.91 3.79
CA TYR A 122 -2.35 13.20 3.64
C TYR A 122 -0.83 13.11 3.86
N PRO A 123 -0.02 13.82 3.05
CA PRO A 123 1.41 13.95 3.31
C PRO A 123 1.65 14.49 4.72
N GLY A 124 2.52 13.84 5.49
CA GLY A 124 2.80 14.24 6.87
C GLY A 124 2.04 13.46 7.95
N SER A 125 1.19 12.51 7.57
CA SER A 125 0.52 11.58 8.49
C SER A 125 1.02 10.15 8.32
N PRO A 126 2.31 9.86 8.57
CA PRO A 126 2.90 8.54 8.32
C PRO A 126 2.26 7.43 9.15
N TRP A 127 1.63 7.75 10.28
CA TRP A 127 0.92 6.78 11.11
C TRP A 127 -0.35 6.22 10.45
N GLU A 128 -0.90 6.88 9.44
CA GLU A 128 -2.07 6.39 8.71
C GLU A 128 -1.75 5.19 7.84
N ASN A 129 -0.50 4.98 7.48
CA ASN A 129 -0.02 3.88 6.64
C ASN A 129 0.80 2.83 7.42
N GLY A 130 0.77 2.86 8.75
CA GLY A 130 1.61 2.02 9.59
C GLY A 130 1.49 0.51 9.34
N TYR A 131 0.33 0.03 8.91
CA TYR A 131 0.12 -1.39 8.59
C TYR A 131 0.82 -1.78 7.29
N ASN A 132 0.74 -0.94 6.27
CA ASN A 132 1.41 -1.16 5.00
C ASN A 132 2.92 -1.08 5.17
N GLU A 133 3.42 -0.11 5.93
CA GLU A 133 4.85 0.01 6.21
C GLU A 133 5.41 -1.23 6.89
N ARG A 134 4.71 -1.78 7.88
CA ARG A 134 5.12 -3.03 8.55
C ARG A 134 5.09 -4.21 7.60
N PHE A 135 4.05 -4.33 6.80
CA PHE A 135 3.92 -5.40 5.84
C PHE A 135 5.00 -5.29 4.76
N ASN A 136 5.18 -4.12 4.17
CA ASN A 136 6.19 -3.87 3.16
C ASN A 136 7.60 -4.10 3.69
N GLY A 137 7.89 -3.69 4.93
CA GLY A 137 9.15 -3.99 5.61
C GLY A 137 9.40 -5.49 5.75
N THR A 138 8.37 -6.27 6.04
CA THR A 138 8.46 -7.73 6.14
C THR A 138 8.70 -8.37 4.76
N VAL A 139 7.99 -7.91 3.74
CA VAL A 139 8.12 -8.42 2.36
C VAL A 139 9.49 -8.10 1.78
N THR A 140 9.97 -6.88 1.94
CA THR A 140 11.28 -6.46 1.44
C THR A 140 12.43 -7.16 2.18
N HIS A 141 12.28 -7.39 3.48
CA HIS A 141 13.29 -8.07 4.30
C HIS A 141 13.37 -9.58 4.01
N ARG A 142 12.25 -10.18 3.64
CA ARG A 142 12.17 -11.58 3.17
C ARG A 142 12.28 -11.70 1.65
N GLY A 143 12.64 -10.65 0.97
CA GLY A 143 12.61 -10.54 -0.50
C GLY A 143 13.47 -11.57 -1.27
N ALA A 144 14.36 -12.27 -0.57
CA ALA A 144 15.06 -13.42 -1.16
C ALA A 144 14.26 -14.73 -1.11
N GLU A 145 13.22 -14.83 -0.28
CA GLU A 145 12.45 -16.05 -0.04
C GLU A 145 10.98 -15.94 -0.41
N CYS A 146 10.43 -14.73 -0.57
CA CYS A 146 9.08 -14.56 -1.07
C CYS A 146 9.03 -14.95 -2.54
N ARG A 147 8.49 -16.13 -2.81
CA ARG A 147 8.01 -16.46 -4.15
C ARG A 147 7.01 -15.39 -4.54
N MET A 148 7.42 -14.50 -5.44
CA MET A 148 6.50 -13.64 -6.14
C MET A 148 5.44 -14.53 -6.75
N VAL A 149 4.24 -14.51 -6.21
CA VAL A 149 3.09 -15.08 -6.89
C VAL A 149 2.83 -14.15 -8.07
N LEU A 150 3.48 -14.45 -9.19
CA LEU A 150 3.12 -13.87 -10.48
C LEU A 150 1.72 -14.38 -10.76
N ILE A 151 0.73 -13.55 -10.43
CA ILE A 151 -0.62 -13.76 -10.93
C ILE A 151 -0.53 -13.45 -12.41
N HIS A 152 -0.31 -14.47 -13.22
CA HIS A 152 -0.49 -14.36 -14.65
C HIS A 152 -1.94 -14.01 -14.88
N PRO A 153 -2.24 -12.98 -15.67
CA PRO A 153 -3.60 -12.72 -16.06
C PRO A 153 -4.15 -14.00 -16.72
N PRO A 154 -5.36 -14.43 -16.36
CA PRO A 154 -5.99 -15.54 -17.06
C PRO A 154 -6.24 -15.09 -18.51
N GLY A 155 -5.51 -15.63 -19.44
CA GLY A 155 -5.71 -15.32 -20.85
C GLY A 155 -4.52 -15.43 -21.79
N SER A 156 -3.32 -15.66 -21.33
CA SER A 156 -2.22 -15.98 -22.25
C SER A 156 -2.07 -17.50 -22.43
N ASN A 157 -3.11 -18.14 -22.91
CA ASN A 157 -2.95 -19.42 -23.57
C ASN A 157 -2.29 -19.15 -24.93
N SER A 158 -1.00 -19.08 -24.96
CA SER A 158 -0.30 -19.31 -26.19
C SER A 158 -0.34 -20.79 -26.45
N HIS A 159 -1.36 -21.23 -27.19
CA HIS A 159 -1.33 -22.53 -27.82
C HIS A 159 -0.22 -22.54 -28.85
N ARG A 160 0.79 -23.30 -28.56
CA ARG A 160 1.57 -24.04 -29.56
C ARG A 160 1.79 -25.43 -29.07
#